data_deca8b4bb98de564a8bd660d2cb89eb8
#
_entry.id   deca8b4bb98de564a8bd660d2cb89eb8
#
_cell.length_a   1.000
_cell.length_b   1.000
_cell.length_c   1.000
_cell.angle_alpha   90.00
_cell.angle_beta   90.00
_cell.angle_gamma   90.00
#
_symmetry.space_group_name_H-M   'P 1'
#
loop_
_entity.id
_entity.type
_entity.pdbx_description
1 polymer ?
#
loop_
_entity_poly.entity_id
_entity_poly.type
_entity_poly.pdbx_seq_one_letter_code
_entity_poly.pdbx_strand_id
1 'polypeptide(L)'
;IKVGVIGVMGIDAFYNTMASFHRTGLTIKDPTETVQYWADKIRDDVNMIIVLTHQNKTAPMQTNKESDPSVQRGFDEDYAMAGNLKGVDVIFGGHSDNGLQTPVIHPKTGTVIGLTFGQGMHLGYTKFQIDTQKYDVEFIEGFLIPVNSNELPEDKETSTLINNYRKVFPELLEVIGNVSEPLMRKYNKESTIGNLLTDYIKEAAGSDIAFLNSGAIRADFNAGDITLEQLINVYPFKDNLTTIELSGSQIKELIEYSLTLPYGIGQISGLEIKYDSLQDEMNRLIEIKINGSDLIDIKKYSVSVSGYLANGGDGYQILTKGRVLSNDKPFQDALYDEFKKVKTIQIPTLGRQINVSDLTKTSNLFSHSDF
;
A
#
# COMPACT_ATOMS: atom_id res chain seq x y z
N ILE A 1 19.74 20.82 24.52
CA ILE A 1 19.52 20.95 23.07
C ILE A 1 18.02 21.11 22.83
N LYS A 2 17.63 22.14 22.07
CA LYS A 2 16.26 22.34 21.62
C LYS A 2 16.14 21.85 20.18
N VAL A 3 15.12 21.05 19.89
CA VAL A 3 14.83 20.53 18.56
C VAL A 3 13.47 21.06 18.11
N GLY A 4 13.44 21.71 16.96
CA GLY A 4 12.21 22.09 16.25
C GLY A 4 11.74 20.93 15.40
N VAL A 5 10.45 20.59 15.47
CA VAL A 5 9.84 19.54 14.64
C VAL A 5 8.69 20.14 13.84
N ILE A 6 8.73 19.97 12.52
CA ILE A 6 7.71 20.43 11.59
C ILE A 6 7.12 19.21 10.88
N GLY A 7 5.80 19.03 10.97
CA GLY A 7 5.11 17.93 10.28
C GLY A 7 4.36 18.43 9.05
N VAL A 8 4.49 17.74 7.91
CA VAL A 8 3.77 18.06 6.67
C VAL A 8 3.26 16.80 5.97
N MET A 9 2.21 16.98 5.19
CA MET A 9 1.66 15.98 4.29
C MET A 9 1.83 16.44 2.84
N GLY A 10 2.24 15.55 1.96
CA GLY A 10 2.39 15.82 0.53
C GLY A 10 1.04 15.99 -0.17
N ILE A 11 1.05 16.71 -1.29
CA ILE A 11 -0.15 16.99 -2.08
C ILE A 11 -0.70 15.68 -2.67
N ASP A 12 0.17 14.86 -3.26
CA ASP A 12 -0.21 13.56 -3.82
C ASP A 12 -0.78 12.63 -2.74
N ALA A 13 -0.11 12.50 -1.60
CA ALA A 13 -0.58 11.72 -0.48
C ALA A 13 -1.97 12.18 0.01
N PHE A 14 -2.20 13.50 0.11
CA PHE A 14 -3.49 14.05 0.52
C PHE A 14 -4.63 13.66 -0.43
N TYR A 15 -4.39 13.75 -1.75
CA TYR A 15 -5.45 13.48 -2.73
C TYR A 15 -5.65 12.00 -3.02
N ASN A 16 -4.61 11.18 -2.92
CA ASN A 16 -4.65 9.77 -3.32
C ASN A 16 -4.87 8.79 -2.16
N THR A 17 -4.65 9.21 -0.89
CA THR A 17 -4.86 8.31 0.25
C THR A 17 -6.08 8.66 1.11
N MET A 18 -6.60 9.87 0.99
CA MET A 18 -7.80 10.29 1.70
C MET A 18 -9.03 10.25 0.78
N ALA A 19 -10.06 9.53 1.19
CA ALA A 19 -11.34 9.57 0.48
C ALA A 19 -11.87 11.00 0.39
N SER A 20 -12.53 11.33 -0.73
CA SER A 20 -12.98 12.70 -1.05
C SER A 20 -13.85 13.33 0.04
N PHE A 21 -14.71 12.53 0.68
CA PHE A 21 -15.59 13.02 1.75
C PHE A 21 -14.84 13.39 3.04
N HIS A 22 -13.68 12.79 3.31
CA HIS A 22 -12.82 13.18 4.43
C HIS A 22 -12.02 14.46 4.15
N ARG A 23 -11.91 14.88 2.90
CA ARG A 23 -11.20 16.11 2.49
C ARG A 23 -12.11 17.34 2.44
N THR A 24 -13.43 17.16 2.64
CA THR A 24 -14.39 18.26 2.60
C THR A 24 -14.05 19.33 3.63
N GLY A 25 -13.88 20.58 3.17
CA GLY A 25 -13.51 21.72 4.02
C GLY A 25 -12.02 21.84 4.36
N LEU A 26 -11.19 20.92 3.85
CA LEU A 26 -9.73 21.00 4.00
C LEU A 26 -9.11 21.60 2.74
N THR A 27 -8.08 22.43 2.93
CA THR A 27 -7.25 23.00 1.86
C THR A 27 -5.81 22.64 2.16
N ILE A 28 -5.15 21.98 1.20
CA ILE A 28 -3.72 21.71 1.30
C ILE A 28 -2.94 22.90 0.73
N LYS A 29 -1.87 23.28 1.42
CA LYS A 29 -0.89 24.26 0.97
C LYS A 29 0.33 23.56 0.39
N ASP A 30 1.17 24.30 -0.34
CA ASP A 30 2.46 23.75 -0.77
C ASP A 30 3.30 23.34 0.45
N PRO A 31 3.76 22.07 0.52
CA PRO A 31 4.49 21.56 1.67
C PRO A 31 5.84 22.26 1.86
N THR A 32 6.56 22.54 0.77
CA THR A 32 7.90 23.15 0.81
C THR A 32 7.82 24.58 1.31
N GLU A 33 6.89 25.39 0.78
CA GLU A 33 6.67 26.76 1.23
C GLU A 33 6.22 26.79 2.71
N THR A 34 5.38 25.84 3.11
CA THR A 34 4.91 25.75 4.49
C THR A 34 6.03 25.40 5.45
N VAL A 35 6.89 24.42 5.09
CA VAL A 35 8.07 24.08 5.89
C VAL A 35 9.01 25.26 6.00
N GLN A 36 9.32 25.95 4.90
CA GLN A 36 10.22 27.11 4.95
C GLN A 36 9.66 28.21 5.85
N TYR A 37 8.37 28.52 5.74
CA TYR A 37 7.73 29.51 6.60
C TYR A 37 7.88 29.19 8.09
N TRP A 38 7.68 27.94 8.50
CA TRP A 38 7.83 27.55 9.90
C TRP A 38 9.30 27.43 10.32
N ALA A 39 10.16 26.94 9.44
CA ALA A 39 11.61 26.89 9.70
C ALA A 39 12.17 28.29 9.99
N ASP A 40 11.84 29.29 9.17
CA ASP A 40 12.24 30.66 9.37
C ASP A 40 11.78 31.25 10.72
N LYS A 41 10.57 30.81 11.16
CA LYS A 41 10.01 31.28 12.44
C LYS A 41 10.69 30.73 13.69
N ILE A 42 11.17 29.47 13.62
CA ILE A 42 11.70 28.78 14.79
C ILE A 42 13.22 28.65 14.79
N ARG A 43 13.91 28.99 13.67
CA ARG A 43 15.34 28.68 13.50
C ARG A 43 16.20 29.28 14.61
N ASP A 44 15.93 30.51 15.03
CA ASP A 44 16.71 31.18 16.07
C ASP A 44 16.43 30.65 17.49
N ASP A 45 15.34 29.94 17.68
CA ASP A 45 14.92 29.40 18.98
C ASP A 45 15.39 27.96 19.24
N VAL A 46 15.92 27.27 18.22
CA VAL A 46 16.27 25.87 18.28
C VAL A 46 17.67 25.57 17.73
N ASN A 47 18.27 24.46 18.20
CA ASN A 47 19.59 24.02 17.77
C ASN A 47 19.51 23.18 16.48
N MET A 48 18.41 22.47 16.27
CA MET A 48 18.20 21.58 15.15
C MET A 48 16.75 21.64 14.68
N ILE A 49 16.50 21.57 13.36
CA ILE A 49 15.17 21.44 12.77
C ILE A 49 15.03 20.10 12.06
N ILE A 50 14.03 19.32 12.49
CA ILE A 50 13.63 18.07 11.88
C ILE A 50 12.28 18.27 11.19
N VAL A 51 12.17 17.87 9.93
CA VAL A 51 10.91 17.81 9.20
C VAL A 51 10.45 16.36 9.13
N LEU A 52 9.21 16.11 9.50
CA LEU A 52 8.53 14.83 9.33
C LEU A 52 7.58 14.95 8.17
N THR A 53 7.79 14.16 7.12
CA THR A 53 6.96 14.20 5.93
C THR A 53 6.12 12.93 5.79
N HIS A 54 4.91 13.09 5.26
CA HIS A 54 4.13 12.00 4.71
C HIS A 54 3.84 12.34 3.25
N GLN A 55 4.85 12.11 2.41
CA GLN A 55 4.85 12.41 0.99
C GLN A 55 5.69 11.37 0.24
N ASN A 56 6.05 11.62 -0.99
CA ASN A 56 6.60 10.69 -1.95
C ASN A 56 5.51 9.80 -2.57
N LYS A 57 5.72 9.38 -3.79
CA LYS A 57 4.76 8.50 -4.47
C LYS A 57 4.90 7.09 -3.92
N THR A 58 3.77 6.47 -3.64
CA THR A 58 3.74 5.06 -3.25
C THR A 58 4.40 4.23 -4.35
N ALA A 59 5.42 3.49 -3.97
CA ALA A 59 6.03 2.47 -4.81
C ALA A 59 5.63 1.08 -4.27
N PRO A 60 5.79 -0.01 -5.04
CA PRO A 60 5.59 -1.34 -4.52
C PRO A 60 6.43 -1.55 -3.26
N MET A 61 5.82 -2.03 -2.18
CA MET A 61 6.54 -2.36 -0.96
C MET A 61 7.67 -3.34 -1.27
N GLN A 62 8.87 -2.96 -0.92
CA GLN A 62 10.04 -3.78 -1.14
C GLN A 62 10.55 -4.37 0.16
N THR A 63 11.06 -5.59 0.08
CA THR A 63 11.75 -6.24 1.19
C THR A 63 13.25 -5.89 1.15
N ASN A 64 13.94 -6.04 2.27
CA ASN A 64 15.40 -5.84 2.37
C ASN A 64 16.24 -6.64 1.36
N LYS A 65 15.64 -7.62 0.69
CA LYS A 65 16.33 -8.52 -0.27
C LYS A 65 16.24 -8.01 -1.69
N GLU A 66 15.45 -6.99 -1.96
CA GLU A 66 15.21 -6.45 -3.29
C GLU A 66 16.05 -5.18 -3.45
N SER A 67 17.22 -5.31 -4.11
CA SER A 67 18.00 -4.17 -4.54
C SER A 67 17.45 -3.61 -5.85
N ASP A 68 16.25 -3.07 -5.82
CA ASP A 68 15.65 -2.43 -6.99
C ASP A 68 16.05 -0.95 -7.04
N PRO A 69 16.63 -0.46 -8.15
CA PRO A 69 16.94 0.96 -8.33
C PRO A 69 15.71 1.87 -8.20
N SER A 70 14.49 1.35 -8.39
CA SER A 70 13.25 2.08 -8.18
C SER A 70 13.01 2.48 -6.71
N VAL A 71 13.64 1.81 -5.76
CA VAL A 71 13.62 2.19 -4.33
C VAL A 71 14.09 3.63 -4.12
N GLN A 72 15.05 4.09 -4.93
CA GLN A 72 15.53 5.47 -4.84
C GLN A 72 14.51 6.51 -5.31
N ARG A 73 13.53 6.13 -6.11
CA ARG A 73 12.47 7.04 -6.57
C ARG A 73 11.43 7.34 -5.51
N GLY A 74 11.30 6.50 -4.48
CA GLY A 74 10.32 6.67 -3.41
C GLY A 74 10.60 7.85 -2.46
N PHE A 75 11.67 8.62 -2.66
CA PHE A 75 11.98 9.82 -1.87
C PHE A 75 12.17 11.08 -2.72
N ASP A 76 11.74 11.08 -3.98
CA ASP A 76 11.94 12.18 -4.93
C ASP A 76 11.33 13.50 -4.44
N GLU A 77 10.15 13.47 -3.80
CA GLU A 77 9.51 14.69 -3.25
C GLU A 77 10.27 15.22 -2.03
N ASP A 78 10.76 14.34 -1.14
CA ASP A 78 11.61 14.74 -0.02
C ASP A 78 12.95 15.30 -0.49
N TYR A 79 13.53 14.70 -1.54
CA TYR A 79 14.76 15.19 -2.13
C TYR A 79 14.57 16.57 -2.78
N ALA A 80 13.50 16.76 -3.55
CA ALA A 80 13.17 18.05 -4.15
C ALA A 80 12.90 19.12 -3.09
N MET A 81 12.18 18.77 -2.03
CA MET A 81 11.93 19.64 -0.88
C MET A 81 13.25 20.07 -0.23
N ALA A 82 14.12 19.09 0.11
CA ALA A 82 15.43 19.36 0.71
C ALA A 82 16.25 20.37 -0.10
N GLY A 83 16.25 20.25 -1.44
CA GLY A 83 16.97 21.13 -2.36
C GLY A 83 16.47 22.59 -2.38
N ASN A 84 15.27 22.85 -1.87
CA ASN A 84 14.62 24.16 -1.86
C ASN A 84 14.51 24.79 -0.46
N LEU A 85 14.85 24.04 0.60
CA LEU A 85 14.80 24.52 1.98
C LEU A 85 16.11 25.14 2.42
N LYS A 86 15.99 26.05 3.39
CA LYS A 86 17.12 26.67 4.12
C LYS A 86 16.94 26.48 5.62
N GLY A 87 18.02 26.19 6.32
CA GLY A 87 18.02 26.06 7.77
C GLY A 87 17.27 24.83 8.30
N VAL A 88 17.01 23.84 7.47
CA VAL A 88 16.46 22.53 7.85
C VAL A 88 17.59 21.50 7.82
N ASP A 89 17.79 20.83 8.94
CA ASP A 89 18.90 19.90 9.13
C ASP A 89 18.55 18.49 8.65
N VAL A 90 17.32 18.05 8.89
CA VAL A 90 16.89 16.67 8.62
C VAL A 90 15.47 16.62 8.09
N ILE A 91 15.22 15.70 7.13
CA ILE A 91 13.89 15.25 6.70
C ILE A 91 13.79 13.77 6.97
N PHE A 92 12.80 13.34 7.77
CA PHE A 92 12.40 11.94 7.88
C PHE A 92 11.09 11.75 7.13
N GLY A 93 11.17 10.97 6.05
CA GLY A 93 10.05 10.73 5.14
C GLY A 93 9.26 9.47 5.45
N GLY A 94 8.05 9.42 4.90
CA GLY A 94 7.14 8.29 4.98
C GLY A 94 6.29 8.15 3.72
N HIS A 95 5.19 7.43 3.80
CA HIS A 95 4.19 7.18 2.78
C HIS A 95 4.59 6.19 1.67
N SER A 96 5.77 6.32 1.07
CA SER A 96 6.20 5.44 -0.01
C SER A 96 6.48 3.98 0.42
N ASP A 97 6.55 3.72 1.72
CA ASP A 97 6.92 2.43 2.32
C ASP A 97 8.31 1.89 1.87
N ASN A 98 9.11 2.73 1.23
CA ASN A 98 10.48 2.43 0.83
C ASN A 98 11.46 2.94 1.88
N GLY A 99 12.55 2.21 2.11
CA GLY A 99 13.59 2.57 3.05
C GLY A 99 14.91 2.93 2.36
N LEU A 100 15.63 3.87 2.94
CA LEU A 100 17.00 4.19 2.59
C LEU A 100 17.92 3.45 3.58
N GLN A 101 18.71 2.49 3.10
CA GLN A 101 19.65 1.75 3.95
C GLN A 101 20.65 2.69 4.65
N THR A 102 20.99 3.78 3.98
CA THR A 102 21.79 4.87 4.51
C THR A 102 21.10 6.19 4.16
N PRO A 103 20.99 7.14 5.10
CA PRO A 103 20.46 8.47 4.78
C PRO A 103 21.20 9.15 3.64
N VAL A 104 20.48 9.91 2.83
CA VAL A 104 21.03 10.69 1.73
C VAL A 104 21.26 12.15 2.19
N ILE A 105 22.43 12.70 1.91
CA ILE A 105 22.73 14.12 2.16
C ILE A 105 22.49 14.88 0.86
N HIS A 106 21.60 15.88 0.91
CA HIS A 106 21.33 16.69 -0.28
C HIS A 106 22.52 17.61 -0.59
N PRO A 107 23.12 17.52 -1.81
CA PRO A 107 24.42 18.15 -2.12
C PRO A 107 24.40 19.67 -2.08
N LYS A 108 23.25 20.32 -2.30
CA LYS A 108 23.10 21.78 -2.31
C LYS A 108 22.88 22.36 -0.91
N THR A 109 22.17 21.66 -0.05
CA THR A 109 21.69 22.23 1.24
C THR A 109 22.34 21.56 2.45
N GLY A 110 22.92 20.37 2.30
CA GLY A 110 23.42 19.57 3.42
C GLY A 110 22.33 18.88 4.21
N THR A 111 21.05 19.07 3.88
CA THR A 111 19.92 18.44 4.57
C THR A 111 20.01 16.91 4.46
N VAL A 112 19.92 16.22 5.58
CA VAL A 112 19.93 14.76 5.65
C VAL A 112 18.52 14.23 5.42
N ILE A 113 18.38 13.22 4.55
CA ILE A 113 17.09 12.58 4.23
C ILE A 113 17.15 11.12 4.63
N GLY A 114 16.24 10.70 5.51
CA GLY A 114 16.09 9.32 5.95
C GLY A 114 14.68 8.82 5.78
N LEU A 115 14.52 7.57 5.34
CA LEU A 115 13.25 6.85 5.24
C LEU A 115 13.42 5.45 5.79
N THR A 116 12.36 4.91 6.41
CA THR A 116 12.28 3.50 6.79
C THR A 116 11.26 2.77 5.94
N PHE A 117 11.43 1.45 5.78
CA PHE A 117 10.37 0.62 5.23
C PHE A 117 9.11 0.68 6.09
N GLY A 118 7.96 0.50 5.48
CA GLY A 118 6.68 0.56 6.16
C GLY A 118 6.46 -0.55 7.18
N GLN A 119 5.37 -0.43 7.93
CA GLN A 119 4.84 -1.46 8.84
C GLN A 119 5.76 -1.87 10.01
N GLY A 120 6.65 -0.98 10.44
CA GLY A 120 7.53 -1.23 11.57
C GLY A 120 8.62 -2.29 11.31
N MET A 121 8.88 -2.63 10.05
CA MET A 121 9.92 -3.62 9.70
C MET A 121 11.33 -3.18 10.06
N HIS A 122 11.57 -1.87 10.16
CA HIS A 122 12.87 -1.30 10.49
C HIS A 122 12.75 -0.10 11.42
N LEU A 123 13.77 0.07 12.25
CA LEU A 123 14.03 1.30 13.00
C LEU A 123 15.13 2.08 12.28
N GLY A 124 14.89 3.33 11.93
CA GLY A 124 15.94 4.23 11.42
C GLY A 124 16.80 4.75 12.58
N TYR A 125 18.09 4.54 12.50
CA TYR A 125 19.07 5.15 13.41
C TYR A 125 19.82 6.24 12.66
N THR A 126 19.92 7.44 13.27
CA THR A 126 20.66 8.57 12.72
C THR A 126 21.35 9.31 13.84
N LYS A 127 22.65 9.56 13.70
CA LYS A 127 23.48 10.20 14.70
C LYS A 127 24.01 11.53 14.17
N PHE A 128 23.85 12.56 14.98
CA PHE A 128 24.35 13.90 14.70
C PHE A 128 25.27 14.39 15.81
N GLN A 129 26.24 15.22 15.43
CA GLN A 129 26.99 16.05 16.35
C GLN A 129 26.47 17.49 16.23
N ILE A 130 26.15 18.12 17.36
CA ILE A 130 25.57 19.47 17.39
C ILE A 130 26.49 20.41 18.17
N ASP A 131 27.01 21.44 17.50
CA ASP A 131 27.68 22.56 18.14
C ASP A 131 26.61 23.59 18.60
N THR A 132 26.36 23.61 19.91
CA THR A 132 25.29 24.44 20.47
C THR A 132 25.66 25.93 20.51
N GLN A 133 26.93 26.30 20.27
CA GLN A 133 27.38 27.70 20.20
C GLN A 133 27.28 28.27 18.78
N LYS A 134 27.50 27.41 17.80
CA LYS A 134 27.49 27.79 16.37
C LYS A 134 26.18 27.44 15.66
N TYR A 135 25.30 26.67 16.33
CA TYR A 135 24.10 26.12 15.73
C TYR A 135 24.41 25.26 14.48
N ASP A 136 25.54 24.55 14.53
CA ASP A 136 26.01 23.67 13.44
C ASP A 136 25.65 22.22 13.75
N VAL A 137 25.07 21.54 12.76
CA VAL A 137 24.60 20.16 12.88
C VAL A 137 25.32 19.30 11.85
N GLU A 138 26.20 18.42 12.32
CA GLU A 138 26.97 17.50 11.49
C GLU A 138 26.37 16.09 11.55
N PHE A 139 26.07 15.53 10.38
CA PHE A 139 25.68 14.11 10.25
C PHE A 139 26.90 13.23 10.45
N ILE A 140 26.82 12.27 11.35
CA ILE A 140 27.90 11.34 11.65
C ILE A 140 27.68 9.99 10.98
N GLU A 141 26.53 9.37 11.20
CA GLU A 141 26.17 8.07 10.64
C GLU A 141 24.66 7.84 10.66
N GLY A 142 24.17 6.93 9.82
CA GLY A 142 22.78 6.50 9.84
C GLY A 142 22.61 5.19 9.07
N PHE A 143 21.69 4.36 9.56
CA PHE A 143 21.36 3.06 8.96
C PHE A 143 20.01 2.55 9.44
N LEU A 144 19.49 1.53 8.78
CA LEU A 144 18.27 0.85 9.16
C LEU A 144 18.60 -0.39 10.00
N ILE A 145 17.90 -0.53 11.13
CA ILE A 145 17.97 -1.70 12.02
C ILE A 145 16.72 -2.54 11.73
N PRO A 146 16.86 -3.79 11.24
CA PRO A 146 15.70 -4.65 11.04
C PRO A 146 15.06 -5.02 12.37
N VAL A 147 13.73 -4.97 12.43
CA VAL A 147 12.93 -5.41 13.58
C VAL A 147 12.50 -6.85 13.34
N ASN A 148 13.18 -7.80 13.98
CA ASN A 148 12.81 -9.20 13.93
C ASN A 148 12.15 -9.61 15.25
N SER A 149 10.83 -9.77 15.21
CA SER A 149 10.05 -10.13 16.41
C SER A 149 10.42 -11.48 17.02
N ASN A 150 11.06 -12.38 16.25
CA ASN A 150 11.51 -13.68 16.77
C ASN A 150 12.83 -13.59 17.56
N GLU A 151 13.57 -12.49 17.41
CA GLU A 151 14.88 -12.29 18.03
C GLU A 151 14.85 -11.23 19.15
N LEU A 152 13.81 -10.42 19.17
CA LEU A 152 13.66 -9.34 20.14
C LEU A 152 12.73 -9.77 21.29
N PRO A 153 13.10 -9.45 22.55
CA PRO A 153 12.21 -9.68 23.67
C PRO A 153 10.98 -8.77 23.58
N GLU A 154 9.83 -9.30 23.95
CA GLU A 154 8.63 -8.49 24.10
C GLU A 154 8.79 -7.42 25.18
N ASP A 155 8.38 -6.20 24.91
CA ASP A 155 8.19 -5.18 25.93
C ASP A 155 6.96 -5.52 26.78
N LYS A 156 7.17 -5.78 28.05
CA LYS A 156 6.14 -6.28 28.98
C LYS A 156 5.01 -5.28 29.24
N GLU A 157 5.32 -3.99 29.24
CA GLU A 157 4.34 -2.94 29.49
C GLU A 157 3.42 -2.82 28.27
N THR A 158 3.99 -2.75 27.08
CA THR A 158 3.26 -2.70 25.82
C THR A 158 2.42 -3.96 25.60
N SER A 159 2.98 -5.15 25.83
CA SER A 159 2.25 -6.43 25.73
C SER A 159 1.08 -6.49 26.72
N THR A 160 1.29 -5.99 27.94
CA THR A 160 0.21 -5.93 28.96
C THR A 160 -0.90 -4.99 28.50
N LEU A 161 -0.55 -3.83 27.97
CA LEU A 161 -1.51 -2.85 27.45
C LEU A 161 -2.35 -3.46 26.30
N ILE A 162 -1.69 -4.06 25.31
CA ILE A 162 -2.36 -4.74 24.19
C ILE A 162 -3.30 -5.83 24.69
N ASN A 163 -2.83 -6.69 25.60
CA ASN A 163 -3.62 -7.77 26.15
C ASN A 163 -4.82 -7.27 26.98
N ASN A 164 -4.71 -6.12 27.63
CA ASN A 164 -5.84 -5.51 28.32
C ASN A 164 -6.91 -5.01 27.34
N TYR A 165 -6.53 -4.42 26.19
CA TYR A 165 -7.46 -4.08 25.14
C TYR A 165 -8.12 -5.33 24.54
N ARG A 166 -7.36 -6.40 24.26
CA ARG A 166 -7.93 -7.67 23.77
C ARG A 166 -8.96 -8.28 24.71
N LYS A 167 -8.79 -8.11 26.04
CA LYS A 167 -9.82 -8.55 27.03
C LYS A 167 -11.13 -7.77 26.95
N VAL A 168 -11.08 -6.51 26.50
CA VAL A 168 -12.28 -5.68 26.31
C VAL A 168 -13.02 -6.08 25.03
N PHE A 169 -12.31 -6.61 24.03
CA PHE A 169 -12.84 -7.03 22.73
C PHE A 169 -12.50 -8.52 22.47
N PRO A 170 -13.05 -9.44 23.25
CA PRO A 170 -12.70 -10.87 23.16
C PRO A 170 -13.06 -11.48 21.79
N GLU A 171 -14.01 -10.86 21.06
CA GLU A 171 -14.38 -11.24 19.69
C GLU A 171 -13.20 -11.16 18.71
N LEU A 172 -12.21 -10.31 18.96
CA LEU A 172 -11.00 -10.22 18.11
C LEU A 172 -10.21 -11.53 18.05
N LEU A 173 -10.30 -12.33 19.13
CA LEU A 173 -9.62 -13.62 19.23
C LEU A 173 -10.47 -14.79 18.70
N GLU A 174 -11.69 -14.52 18.22
CA GLU A 174 -12.54 -15.53 17.61
C GLU A 174 -11.86 -16.14 16.39
N VAL A 175 -11.73 -17.47 16.37
CA VAL A 175 -11.23 -18.21 15.21
C VAL A 175 -12.35 -18.27 14.17
N ILE A 176 -12.13 -17.62 13.02
CA ILE A 176 -13.09 -17.52 11.92
C ILE A 176 -12.77 -18.45 10.75
N GLY A 177 -11.61 -19.11 10.76
CA GLY A 177 -11.20 -20.07 9.74
C GLY A 177 -9.84 -20.68 10.06
N ASN A 178 -9.41 -21.63 9.23
CA ASN A 178 -8.09 -22.24 9.31
C ASN A 178 -7.54 -22.45 7.90
N VAL A 179 -6.24 -22.24 7.70
CA VAL A 179 -5.56 -22.44 6.43
C VAL A 179 -4.29 -23.27 6.63
N SER A 180 -4.05 -24.25 5.73
CA SER A 180 -2.92 -25.18 5.86
C SER A 180 -1.56 -24.59 5.50
N GLU A 181 -1.53 -23.52 4.67
CA GLU A 181 -0.33 -22.85 4.22
C GLU A 181 -0.53 -21.33 4.26
N PRO A 182 0.55 -20.52 4.33
CA PRO A 182 0.42 -19.08 4.33
C PRO A 182 -0.26 -18.56 3.06
N LEU A 183 -1.17 -17.60 3.22
CA LEU A 183 -1.72 -16.81 2.11
C LEU A 183 -0.98 -15.49 2.03
N MET A 184 -0.20 -15.34 0.95
CA MET A 184 0.72 -14.23 0.77
C MET A 184 0.14 -13.18 -0.18
N ARG A 185 0.27 -11.92 0.20
CA ARG A 185 -0.02 -10.77 -0.70
C ARG A 185 1.09 -10.60 -1.73
N LYS A 186 0.70 -10.08 -2.87
CA LYS A 186 1.59 -9.57 -3.91
C LYS A 186 0.99 -8.28 -4.46
N TYR A 187 1.83 -7.27 -4.67
CA TYR A 187 1.31 -5.99 -5.19
C TYR A 187 1.26 -5.96 -6.72
N ASN A 188 2.32 -6.41 -7.37
CA ASN A 188 2.45 -6.35 -8.84
C ASN A 188 2.05 -7.65 -9.56
N LYS A 189 1.46 -8.58 -8.84
CA LYS A 189 1.06 -9.90 -9.35
C LYS A 189 -0.20 -10.37 -8.65
N GLU A 190 -0.84 -11.35 -9.25
CA GLU A 190 -1.85 -12.17 -8.62
C GLU A 190 -1.33 -12.78 -7.32
N SER A 191 -2.17 -12.83 -6.30
CA SER A 191 -1.83 -13.35 -4.98
C SER A 191 -2.89 -14.30 -4.42
N THR A 192 -2.46 -15.28 -3.64
CA THR A 192 -3.39 -16.25 -3.03
C THR A 192 -4.39 -15.56 -2.09
N ILE A 193 -3.92 -14.61 -1.28
CA ILE A 193 -4.81 -13.83 -0.41
C ILE A 193 -5.73 -12.90 -1.21
N GLY A 194 -5.22 -12.30 -2.31
CA GLY A 194 -6.03 -11.45 -3.20
C GLY A 194 -7.15 -12.24 -3.85
N ASN A 195 -6.85 -13.45 -4.34
CA ASN A 195 -7.85 -14.35 -4.89
C ASN A 195 -8.90 -14.74 -3.85
N LEU A 196 -8.47 -15.09 -2.62
CA LEU A 196 -9.41 -15.44 -1.54
C LEU A 196 -10.37 -14.30 -1.22
N LEU A 197 -9.84 -13.11 -0.98
CA LEU A 197 -10.66 -11.96 -0.61
C LEU A 197 -11.62 -11.56 -1.73
N THR A 198 -11.16 -11.58 -2.98
CA THR A 198 -12.03 -11.26 -4.13
C THR A 198 -13.09 -12.34 -4.37
N ASP A 199 -12.77 -13.61 -4.14
CA ASP A 199 -13.78 -14.69 -4.19
C ASP A 199 -14.87 -14.46 -3.12
N TYR A 200 -14.46 -14.14 -1.90
CA TYR A 200 -15.38 -13.92 -0.80
C TYR A 200 -16.27 -12.68 -0.99
N ILE A 201 -15.73 -11.56 -1.44
CA ILE A 201 -16.58 -10.38 -1.69
C ILE A 201 -17.48 -10.57 -2.91
N LYS A 202 -17.03 -11.34 -3.92
CA LYS A 202 -17.90 -11.71 -5.05
C LYS A 202 -19.09 -12.57 -4.59
N GLU A 203 -18.83 -13.56 -3.75
CA GLU A 203 -19.86 -14.44 -3.18
C GLU A 203 -20.80 -13.67 -2.26
N ALA A 204 -20.26 -12.86 -1.34
CA ALA A 204 -21.04 -12.04 -0.41
C ALA A 204 -22.01 -11.07 -1.12
N ALA A 205 -21.61 -10.55 -2.28
CA ALA A 205 -22.41 -9.62 -3.07
C ALA A 205 -23.30 -10.32 -4.11
N GLY A 206 -23.06 -11.60 -4.42
CA GLY A 206 -23.71 -12.29 -5.53
C GLY A 206 -23.43 -11.64 -6.90
N SER A 207 -22.23 -11.08 -7.08
CA SER A 207 -21.86 -10.34 -8.28
C SER A 207 -21.20 -11.23 -9.33
N ASP A 208 -21.15 -10.75 -10.59
CA ASP A 208 -20.44 -11.44 -11.65
C ASP A 208 -18.93 -11.39 -11.46
N ILE A 209 -18.43 -10.25 -10.97
CA ILE A 209 -17.01 -9.92 -10.84
C ILE A 209 -16.76 -9.29 -9.47
N ALA A 210 -15.57 -9.52 -8.90
CA ALA A 210 -15.04 -8.72 -7.83
C ALA A 210 -13.67 -8.14 -8.20
N PHE A 211 -13.40 -6.93 -7.73
CA PHE A 211 -12.15 -6.22 -7.94
C PHE A 211 -11.71 -5.55 -6.65
N LEU A 212 -10.45 -5.75 -6.25
CA LEU A 212 -9.83 -5.16 -5.07
C LEU A 212 -8.43 -4.68 -5.39
N ASN A 213 -8.08 -3.43 -5.08
CA ASN A 213 -6.72 -2.94 -5.23
C ASN A 213 -5.76 -3.68 -4.29
N SER A 214 -4.60 -4.08 -4.79
CA SER A 214 -3.59 -4.81 -3.98
C SER A 214 -3.16 -4.03 -2.75
N GLY A 215 -3.13 -2.70 -2.82
CA GLY A 215 -2.81 -1.82 -1.70
C GLY A 215 -3.79 -1.89 -0.53
N ALA A 216 -5.00 -2.39 -0.72
CA ALA A 216 -5.96 -2.59 0.36
C ALA A 216 -5.64 -3.82 1.24
N ILE A 217 -4.80 -4.74 0.76
CA ILE A 217 -4.40 -5.93 1.50
C ILE A 217 -3.14 -5.61 2.31
N ARG A 218 -3.29 -5.43 3.61
CA ARG A 218 -2.24 -4.87 4.49
C ARG A 218 -1.40 -5.89 5.24
N ALA A 219 -1.85 -7.13 5.34
CA ALA A 219 -1.11 -8.21 6.01
C ALA A 219 -1.30 -9.54 5.26
N ASP A 220 -0.50 -10.53 5.61
CA ASP A 220 -0.61 -11.90 5.13
C ASP A 220 -1.35 -12.74 6.19
N PHE A 221 -1.93 -13.88 5.79
CA PHE A 221 -2.34 -14.91 6.74
C PHE A 221 -1.24 -15.96 6.87
N ASN A 222 -0.81 -16.23 8.09
CA ASN A 222 0.06 -17.37 8.37
C ASN A 222 -0.74 -18.68 8.33
N ALA A 223 -0.04 -19.80 8.17
CA ALA A 223 -0.66 -21.11 8.32
C ALA A 223 -1.22 -21.29 9.74
N GLY A 224 -2.36 -21.97 9.85
CA GLY A 224 -3.05 -22.22 11.12
C GLY A 224 -4.40 -21.49 11.21
N ASP A 225 -4.80 -21.22 12.44
CA ASP A 225 -6.06 -20.54 12.73
C ASP A 225 -6.00 -19.07 12.33
N ILE A 226 -7.07 -18.60 11.71
CA ILE A 226 -7.28 -17.21 11.34
C ILE A 226 -8.30 -16.61 12.33
N THR A 227 -7.92 -15.52 13.00
CA THR A 227 -8.79 -14.81 13.92
C THR A 227 -9.41 -13.57 13.27
N LEU A 228 -10.45 -13.02 13.90
CA LEU A 228 -11.05 -11.75 13.48
C LEU A 228 -10.02 -10.60 13.50
N GLU A 229 -9.13 -10.55 14.52
CA GLU A 229 -8.04 -9.56 14.58
C GLU A 229 -7.14 -9.63 13.34
N GLN A 230 -6.79 -10.84 12.90
CA GLN A 230 -5.98 -11.03 11.69
C GLN A 230 -6.72 -10.58 10.43
N LEU A 231 -8.02 -10.86 10.32
CA LEU A 231 -8.84 -10.36 9.20
C LEU A 231 -8.88 -8.83 9.18
N ILE A 232 -9.07 -8.19 10.33
CA ILE A 232 -9.03 -6.73 10.45
C ILE A 232 -7.65 -6.17 10.07
N ASN A 233 -6.56 -6.85 10.44
CA ASN A 233 -5.21 -6.44 10.04
C ASN A 233 -4.96 -6.59 8.54
N VAL A 234 -5.55 -7.60 7.91
CA VAL A 234 -5.48 -7.82 6.46
C VAL A 234 -6.25 -6.73 5.70
N TYR A 235 -7.44 -6.38 6.18
CA TYR A 235 -8.27 -5.33 5.58
C TYR A 235 -8.75 -4.34 6.67
N PRO A 236 -7.94 -3.33 7.03
CA PRO A 236 -8.23 -2.45 8.17
C PRO A 236 -9.17 -1.27 7.87
N PHE A 237 -9.83 -1.27 6.72
CA PHE A 237 -10.64 -0.14 6.27
C PHE A 237 -12.12 -0.31 6.64
N LYS A 238 -12.73 0.80 7.10
CA LYS A 238 -14.14 0.86 7.48
C LYS A 238 -14.96 1.49 6.36
N ASP A 239 -15.10 0.77 5.26
CA ASP A 239 -15.96 1.17 4.13
C ASP A 239 -16.97 0.07 3.82
N ASN A 240 -17.87 0.31 2.87
CA ASN A 240 -18.90 -0.65 2.51
C ASN A 240 -18.45 -1.48 1.29
N LEU A 241 -18.94 -2.70 1.22
CA LEU A 241 -18.94 -3.50 -0.01
C LEU A 241 -19.96 -2.87 -0.97
N THR A 242 -19.45 -2.33 -2.06
CA THR A 242 -20.27 -1.63 -3.07
C THR A 242 -20.33 -2.47 -4.34
N THR A 243 -21.53 -2.74 -4.82
CA THR A 243 -21.75 -3.39 -6.11
C THR A 243 -22.18 -2.37 -7.13
N ILE A 244 -21.50 -2.30 -8.25
CA ILE A 244 -21.77 -1.36 -9.36
C ILE A 244 -21.99 -2.12 -10.66
N GLU A 245 -22.79 -1.56 -11.55
CA GLU A 245 -23.02 -2.09 -12.89
C GLU A 245 -22.10 -1.39 -13.89
N LEU A 246 -21.27 -2.16 -14.58
CA LEU A 246 -20.38 -1.69 -15.63
C LEU A 246 -20.64 -2.43 -16.94
N SER A 247 -20.36 -1.80 -18.08
CA SER A 247 -20.30 -2.49 -19.37
C SER A 247 -18.98 -3.24 -19.53
N GLY A 248 -18.93 -4.23 -20.42
CA GLY A 248 -17.69 -4.93 -20.72
C GLY A 248 -16.56 -4.00 -21.16
N SER A 249 -16.88 -2.95 -21.95
CA SER A 249 -15.89 -1.93 -22.32
C SER A 249 -15.36 -1.16 -21.11
N GLN A 250 -16.21 -0.84 -20.14
CA GLN A 250 -15.78 -0.19 -18.89
C GLN A 250 -14.93 -1.13 -18.03
N ILE A 251 -15.21 -2.43 -18.03
CA ILE A 251 -14.38 -3.43 -17.33
C ILE A 251 -12.99 -3.54 -17.98
N LYS A 252 -12.91 -3.51 -19.32
CA LYS A 252 -11.59 -3.46 -20.01
C LYS A 252 -10.81 -2.21 -19.62
N GLU A 253 -11.45 -1.03 -19.57
CA GLU A 253 -10.83 0.21 -19.12
C GLU A 253 -10.36 0.11 -17.65
N LEU A 254 -11.15 -0.51 -16.77
CA LEU A 254 -10.79 -0.76 -15.38
C LEU A 254 -9.52 -1.61 -15.26
N ILE A 255 -9.47 -2.71 -16.02
CA ILE A 255 -8.31 -3.64 -15.98
C ILE A 255 -7.08 -2.97 -16.59
N GLU A 256 -7.20 -2.32 -17.75
CA GLU A 256 -6.10 -1.59 -18.36
C GLU A 256 -5.52 -0.53 -17.43
N TYR A 257 -6.37 0.28 -16.82
CA TYR A 257 -5.91 1.26 -15.83
C TYR A 257 -5.17 0.59 -14.66
N SER A 258 -5.72 -0.50 -14.12
CA SER A 258 -5.08 -1.27 -13.05
C SER A 258 -3.67 -1.74 -13.43
N LEU A 259 -3.47 -2.17 -14.67
CA LEU A 259 -2.18 -2.65 -15.17
C LEU A 259 -1.14 -1.51 -15.35
N THR A 260 -1.54 -0.23 -15.33
CA THR A 260 -0.62 0.91 -15.43
C THR A 260 -0.07 1.36 -14.09
N LEU A 261 -0.70 0.96 -12.97
CA LEU A 261 -0.37 1.50 -11.66
C LEU A 261 0.99 1.00 -11.15
N PRO A 262 1.89 1.89 -10.77
CA PRO A 262 3.23 1.52 -10.30
C PRO A 262 3.24 0.88 -8.91
N TYR A 263 2.16 1.05 -8.14
CA TYR A 263 2.04 0.57 -6.77
C TYR A 263 1.22 -0.71 -6.62
N GLY A 264 0.85 -1.34 -7.71
CA GLY A 264 0.23 -2.66 -7.71
C GLY A 264 -0.98 -2.80 -8.60
N ILE A 265 -1.20 -4.01 -9.10
CA ILE A 265 -2.37 -4.36 -9.92
C ILE A 265 -3.55 -4.72 -9.03
N GLY A 266 -4.77 -4.61 -9.56
CA GLY A 266 -5.97 -5.10 -8.88
C GLY A 266 -6.00 -6.63 -8.79
N GLN A 267 -6.51 -7.15 -7.70
CA GLN A 267 -6.86 -8.56 -7.54
C GLN A 267 -8.28 -8.79 -8.03
N ILE A 268 -8.55 -9.91 -8.68
CA ILE A 268 -9.82 -10.15 -9.39
C ILE A 268 -10.44 -11.51 -9.06
N SER A 269 -11.76 -11.56 -9.10
CA SER A 269 -12.54 -12.80 -9.16
C SER A 269 -13.63 -12.70 -10.24
N GLY A 270 -13.97 -13.82 -10.86
CA GLY A 270 -14.93 -13.89 -11.97
C GLY A 270 -14.34 -13.49 -13.32
N LEU A 271 -13.09 -13.05 -13.35
CA LEU A 271 -12.33 -12.72 -14.57
C LEU A 271 -11.07 -13.57 -14.68
N GLU A 272 -10.66 -13.81 -15.93
CA GLU A 272 -9.35 -14.32 -16.31
C GLU A 272 -8.74 -13.36 -17.34
N ILE A 273 -7.49 -12.94 -17.13
CA ILE A 273 -6.81 -11.99 -18.01
C ILE A 273 -5.43 -12.50 -18.42
N LYS A 274 -5.05 -12.17 -19.67
CA LYS A 274 -3.66 -12.21 -20.13
C LYS A 274 -3.25 -10.81 -20.51
N TYR A 275 -2.07 -10.41 -20.10
CA TYR A 275 -1.54 -9.09 -20.36
C TYR A 275 -0.03 -9.13 -20.62
N ASP A 276 0.50 -8.08 -21.22
CA ASP A 276 1.94 -7.88 -21.39
C ASP A 276 2.35 -6.56 -20.75
N SER A 277 3.07 -6.65 -19.63
CA SER A 277 3.53 -5.47 -18.88
C SER A 277 4.57 -4.62 -19.62
N LEU A 278 5.15 -5.12 -20.72
CA LEU A 278 6.11 -4.39 -21.53
C LEU A 278 5.46 -3.51 -22.60
N GLN A 279 4.14 -3.65 -22.82
CA GLN A 279 3.41 -2.80 -23.75
C GLN A 279 3.12 -1.42 -23.13
N ASP A 280 2.80 -0.47 -24.01
CA ASP A 280 2.42 0.88 -23.62
C ASP A 280 1.22 0.86 -22.64
N GLU A 281 1.17 1.86 -21.78
CA GLU A 281 0.03 2.04 -20.86
C GLU A 281 -1.30 2.07 -21.64
N MET A 282 -2.35 1.47 -21.08
CA MET A 282 -3.68 1.31 -21.67
C MET A 282 -3.72 0.44 -22.94
N ASN A 283 -2.66 -0.36 -23.22
CA ASN A 283 -2.58 -1.34 -24.29
C ASN A 283 -1.92 -2.65 -23.82
N ARG A 284 -2.00 -2.93 -22.51
CA ARG A 284 -1.36 -4.11 -21.89
C ARG A 284 -2.24 -5.34 -21.91
N LEU A 285 -3.57 -5.18 -21.98
CA LEU A 285 -4.52 -6.29 -21.93
C LEU A 285 -4.58 -7.00 -23.30
N ILE A 286 -4.28 -8.30 -23.32
CA ILE A 286 -4.31 -9.15 -24.51
C ILE A 286 -5.63 -9.92 -24.61
N GLU A 287 -6.05 -10.52 -23.50
CA GLU A 287 -7.26 -11.36 -23.43
C GLU A 287 -7.97 -11.11 -22.10
N ILE A 288 -9.30 -11.07 -22.14
CA ILE A 288 -10.14 -11.02 -20.95
C ILE A 288 -11.33 -11.94 -21.10
N LYS A 289 -11.53 -12.81 -20.13
CA LYS A 289 -12.68 -13.73 -20.08
C LYS A 289 -13.44 -13.54 -18.78
N ILE A 290 -14.73 -13.78 -18.84
CA ILE A 290 -15.62 -13.87 -17.70
C ILE A 290 -16.26 -15.25 -17.66
N ASN A 291 -16.06 -15.98 -16.55
CA ASN A 291 -16.54 -17.36 -16.39
C ASN A 291 -16.20 -18.24 -17.62
N GLY A 292 -14.96 -18.16 -18.12
CA GLY A 292 -14.46 -18.92 -19.26
C GLY A 292 -14.94 -18.48 -20.64
N SER A 293 -15.80 -17.45 -20.75
CA SER A 293 -16.31 -16.90 -22.01
C SER A 293 -15.74 -15.52 -22.27
N ASP A 294 -15.68 -15.11 -23.54
CA ASP A 294 -15.22 -13.77 -23.91
C ASP A 294 -16.12 -12.68 -23.30
N LEU A 295 -15.51 -11.61 -22.83
CA LEU A 295 -16.23 -10.46 -22.32
C LEU A 295 -16.91 -9.69 -23.47
N ILE A 296 -18.21 -9.42 -23.31
CA ILE A 296 -19.01 -8.72 -24.33
C ILE A 296 -19.08 -7.23 -23.97
N ASP A 297 -18.56 -6.37 -24.83
CA ASP A 297 -18.37 -4.94 -24.58
C ASP A 297 -19.63 -4.19 -24.16
N ILE A 298 -20.77 -4.48 -24.81
CA ILE A 298 -22.05 -3.80 -24.55
C ILE A 298 -22.85 -4.41 -23.41
N LYS A 299 -22.54 -5.65 -23.00
CA LYS A 299 -23.25 -6.32 -21.90
C LYS A 299 -22.90 -5.67 -20.57
N LYS A 300 -23.90 -5.59 -19.69
CA LYS A 300 -23.73 -5.12 -18.32
C LYS A 300 -23.41 -6.28 -17.40
N TYR A 301 -22.50 -6.01 -16.46
CA TYR A 301 -22.03 -6.94 -15.45
C TYR A 301 -22.03 -6.24 -14.10
N SER A 302 -22.34 -6.99 -13.05
CA SER A 302 -22.21 -6.55 -11.67
C SER A 302 -20.78 -6.73 -11.18
N VAL A 303 -20.20 -5.67 -10.62
CA VAL A 303 -18.81 -5.63 -10.13
C VAL A 303 -18.80 -5.20 -8.67
N SER A 304 -18.29 -6.04 -7.78
CA SER A 304 -18.12 -5.73 -6.36
C SER A 304 -16.74 -5.17 -6.09
N VAL A 305 -16.72 -4.04 -5.39
CA VAL A 305 -15.52 -3.28 -5.02
C VAL A 305 -15.66 -2.72 -3.61
N SER A 306 -14.59 -2.18 -3.05
CA SER A 306 -14.66 -1.37 -1.84
C SER A 306 -15.33 -0.03 -2.09
N GLY A 307 -15.96 0.54 -1.08
CA GLY A 307 -16.54 1.88 -1.15
C GLY A 307 -15.52 2.95 -1.51
N TYR A 308 -14.27 2.78 -1.09
CA TYR A 308 -13.15 3.62 -1.50
C TYR A 308 -12.96 3.62 -3.02
N LEU A 309 -12.88 2.45 -3.62
CA LEU A 309 -12.71 2.31 -5.08
C LEU A 309 -13.94 2.79 -5.84
N ALA A 310 -15.15 2.48 -5.37
CA ALA A 310 -16.39 2.94 -5.98
C ALA A 310 -16.47 4.48 -6.10
N ASN A 311 -15.78 5.20 -5.20
CA ASN A 311 -15.67 6.65 -5.19
C ASN A 311 -14.41 7.18 -5.91
N GLY A 312 -13.75 6.36 -6.74
CA GLY A 312 -12.59 6.76 -7.55
C GLY A 312 -11.27 6.76 -6.80
N GLY A 313 -11.19 6.05 -5.67
CA GLY A 313 -9.93 5.86 -4.93
C GLY A 313 -8.84 5.27 -5.81
N ASP A 314 -7.56 5.53 -5.51
CA ASP A 314 -6.39 5.16 -6.32
C ASP A 314 -6.48 5.59 -7.80
N GLY A 315 -7.33 6.58 -8.11
CA GLY A 315 -7.53 7.07 -9.48
C GLY A 315 -8.47 6.23 -10.35
N TYR A 316 -9.15 5.22 -9.81
CA TYR A 316 -10.11 4.38 -10.54
C TYR A 316 -11.41 5.12 -10.91
N GLN A 317 -11.29 6.23 -11.66
CA GLN A 317 -12.41 7.09 -12.06
C GLN A 317 -13.49 6.37 -12.87
N ILE A 318 -13.13 5.30 -13.57
CA ILE A 318 -14.09 4.48 -14.33
C ILE A 318 -15.19 3.88 -13.44
N LEU A 319 -14.85 3.55 -12.18
CA LEU A 319 -15.81 2.99 -11.22
C LEU A 319 -16.91 3.99 -10.84
N THR A 320 -16.61 5.30 -10.84
CA THR A 320 -17.61 6.35 -10.53
C THR A 320 -18.65 6.52 -11.63
N LYS A 321 -18.39 5.99 -12.83
CA LYS A 321 -19.31 6.04 -13.97
C LYS A 321 -20.34 4.90 -13.95
N GLY A 322 -20.17 3.91 -13.08
CA GLY A 322 -21.09 2.80 -12.91
C GLY A 322 -22.37 3.17 -12.15
N ARG A 323 -23.45 2.44 -12.40
CA ARG A 323 -24.67 2.55 -11.60
C ARG A 323 -24.52 1.71 -10.33
N VAL A 324 -24.63 2.33 -9.16
CA VAL A 324 -24.60 1.60 -7.88
C VAL A 324 -25.83 0.72 -7.76
N LEU A 325 -25.62 -0.56 -7.49
CA LEU A 325 -26.65 -1.58 -7.27
C LEU A 325 -26.92 -1.82 -5.78
N SER A 326 -25.84 -1.85 -4.95
CA SER A 326 -25.92 -1.95 -3.49
C SER A 326 -24.69 -1.31 -2.83
N ASN A 327 -24.85 -0.82 -1.58
CA ASN A 327 -23.77 -0.19 -0.81
C ASN A 327 -24.12 -0.14 0.69
N ASP A 328 -24.75 -1.16 1.24
CA ASP A 328 -25.33 -1.16 2.58
C ASP A 328 -24.63 -2.10 3.57
N LYS A 329 -23.76 -2.99 3.09
CA LYS A 329 -23.05 -3.94 3.95
C LYS A 329 -21.61 -3.47 4.21
N PRO A 330 -21.16 -3.37 5.48
CA PRO A 330 -19.76 -3.12 5.77
C PRO A 330 -18.84 -4.18 5.11
N PHE A 331 -17.73 -3.76 4.52
CA PHE A 331 -16.83 -4.64 3.76
C PHE A 331 -16.22 -5.72 4.67
N GLN A 332 -15.80 -5.35 5.87
CA GLN A 332 -15.26 -6.29 6.85
C GLN A 332 -16.30 -7.34 7.28
N ASP A 333 -17.55 -6.92 7.49
CA ASP A 333 -18.63 -7.84 7.87
C ASP A 333 -18.94 -8.82 6.73
N ALA A 334 -18.87 -8.35 5.48
CA ALA A 334 -19.04 -9.22 4.32
C ALA A 334 -17.96 -10.30 4.26
N LEU A 335 -16.70 -9.94 4.49
CA LEU A 335 -15.59 -10.91 4.57
C LEU A 335 -15.77 -11.85 5.77
N TYR A 336 -16.04 -11.31 6.96
CA TYR A 336 -16.24 -12.11 8.18
C TYR A 336 -17.31 -13.18 7.99
N ASP A 337 -18.46 -12.83 7.42
CA ASP A 337 -19.54 -13.79 7.16
C ASP A 337 -19.10 -14.89 6.21
N GLU A 338 -18.31 -14.60 5.17
CA GLU A 338 -17.79 -15.62 4.25
C GLU A 338 -16.75 -16.53 4.93
N PHE A 339 -15.85 -15.98 5.73
CA PHE A 339 -14.91 -16.77 6.53
C PHE A 339 -15.63 -17.74 7.45
N LYS A 340 -16.71 -17.33 8.09
CA LYS A 340 -17.50 -18.16 9.01
C LYS A 340 -18.27 -19.29 8.34
N LYS A 341 -18.51 -19.25 7.02
CA LYS A 341 -19.18 -20.32 6.28
C LYS A 341 -18.30 -21.57 6.14
N VAL A 342 -16.98 -21.41 6.15
CA VAL A 342 -16.03 -22.51 5.95
C VAL A 342 -15.10 -22.64 7.16
N LYS A 343 -14.90 -23.89 7.64
CA LYS A 343 -13.96 -24.15 8.74
C LYS A 343 -12.52 -24.24 8.24
N THR A 344 -12.33 -24.83 7.07
CA THR A 344 -11.02 -24.98 6.42
C THR A 344 -11.04 -24.26 5.09
N ILE A 345 -10.20 -23.27 4.96
CA ILE A 345 -10.09 -22.44 3.77
C ILE A 345 -9.26 -23.18 2.74
N GLN A 346 -9.80 -23.36 1.55
CA GLN A 346 -9.06 -23.88 0.42
C GLN A 346 -8.13 -22.80 -0.13
N ILE A 347 -6.87 -23.14 -0.36
CA ILE A 347 -5.89 -22.21 -0.93
C ILE A 347 -6.29 -21.96 -2.40
N PRO A 348 -6.60 -20.70 -2.76
CA PRO A 348 -6.97 -20.40 -4.14
C PRO A 348 -5.80 -20.65 -5.10
N THR A 349 -6.13 -21.27 -6.23
CA THR A 349 -5.15 -21.46 -7.32
C THR A 349 -4.85 -20.12 -7.98
N LEU A 350 -3.59 -19.93 -8.38
CA LEU A 350 -3.16 -18.81 -9.22
C LEU A 350 -3.40 -19.14 -10.70
N GLY A 351 -3.41 -18.11 -11.55
CA GLY A 351 -3.55 -18.25 -13.00
C GLY A 351 -4.70 -17.43 -13.60
N ARG A 352 -5.37 -16.61 -12.79
CA ARG A 352 -6.41 -15.68 -13.27
C ARG A 352 -5.80 -14.46 -13.98
N GLN A 353 -4.52 -14.14 -13.68
CA GLN A 353 -3.81 -12.99 -14.20
C GLN A 353 -2.42 -13.41 -14.71
N ILE A 354 -2.31 -13.58 -16.02
CA ILE A 354 -1.10 -14.10 -16.65
C ILE A 354 -0.37 -12.96 -17.37
N ASN A 355 0.81 -12.59 -16.87
CA ASN A 355 1.73 -11.71 -17.59
C ASN A 355 2.56 -12.52 -18.59
N VAL A 356 2.32 -12.34 -19.88
CA VAL A 356 3.02 -13.11 -20.91
C VAL A 356 4.52 -12.79 -21.00
N SER A 357 4.93 -11.58 -20.63
CA SER A 357 6.34 -11.20 -20.61
C SER A 357 7.14 -11.93 -19.52
N ASP A 358 6.50 -12.40 -18.45
CA ASP A 358 7.16 -13.24 -17.44
C ASP A 358 7.43 -14.67 -17.95
N LEU A 359 6.59 -15.19 -18.85
CA LEU A 359 6.76 -16.52 -19.45
C LEU A 359 7.98 -16.59 -20.36
N THR A 360 8.26 -15.50 -21.09
CA THR A 360 9.40 -15.42 -22.00
C THR A 360 10.75 -15.30 -21.27
N LYS A 361 10.77 -14.68 -20.09
CA LYS A 361 11.98 -14.61 -19.24
C LYS A 361 12.38 -15.99 -18.71
N THR A 362 11.39 -16.82 -18.36
CA THR A 362 11.66 -18.17 -17.84
C THR A 362 12.19 -19.11 -18.92
N SER A 363 11.72 -19.01 -20.16
CA SER A 363 12.20 -19.83 -21.28
C SER A 363 13.65 -19.49 -21.67
N ASN A 364 14.07 -18.24 -21.54
CA ASN A 364 15.45 -17.82 -21.84
C ASN A 364 16.46 -18.25 -20.77
N LEU A 365 16.03 -18.52 -19.54
CA LEU A 365 16.89 -19.05 -18.47
C LEU A 365 17.21 -20.55 -18.67
N PHE A 366 16.34 -21.31 -19.35
CA PHE A 366 16.58 -22.72 -19.63
C PHE A 366 17.30 -22.97 -20.97
N SER A 367 17.42 -21.95 -21.83
CA SER A 367 18.12 -22.09 -23.13
C SER A 367 19.64 -21.81 -23.05
N HIS A 368 20.18 -21.48 -21.89
CA HIS A 368 21.62 -21.21 -21.69
C HIS A 368 22.33 -22.22 -20.79
N SER A 369 21.74 -23.39 -20.53
CA SER A 369 22.35 -24.46 -19.73
C SER A 369 22.80 -25.68 -20.55
N ASP A 370 22.96 -25.53 -21.85
CA ASP A 370 23.60 -26.57 -22.68
C ASP A 370 24.63 -25.91 -23.58
N PHE A 371 25.89 -25.82 -23.05
CA PHE A 371 27.12 -26.03 -23.83
C PHE A 371 28.31 -26.13 -22.87
#